data_4d572b6f074a1d15af5b32e063dc8a00
#
_entry.id   4d572b6f074a1d15af5b32e063dc8a00
#
_cell.length_a   1.000
_cell.length_b   1.000
_cell.length_c   1.000
_cell.angle_alpha   90.00
_cell.angle_beta   90.00
_cell.angle_gamma   90.00
#
_symmetry.space_group_name_H-M   'P 1'
#
loop_
_entity.id
_entity.type
_entity.pdbx_description
1 polymer ?
#
loop_
_entity_poly.entity_id
_entity_poly.type
_entity_poly.pdbx_seq_one_letter_code
_entity_poly.pdbx_strand_id
1 'polypeptide(L)'
;MKKEAKYLQLAALLREEIQSGELAPGQKMSSENELTALYGFSRQTVRHALALLEEEQLLARRRGSGTYVCDNRQAALENRTRIAVISTYVDSYIFPKTIQGIENDLFERGYSVQIAFTNNQLERERIVLEDIISRDDAAGIIMEATKSGLPNPNLPLIEKLMERGVPILFMNSYYPQLPLPHVTLNDRLAAMRAVEYLVNAGHRRIGALMKFDDGQGHLRYEGYLNACRKAGIPAGDQGTMWLDTEGEKNFSDYRAGILRCFQDCTAVFCYNDKLAFLLEELFKEEGIRIPEDISLISIDDSELAKLAETRLTSVRHPADRLGAKAAENLLAMLRNSSFDGTYEFDPEIVERDSVKRLSDKT
;
A
#
# COMPACT_ATOMS: atom_id res chain seq x y z
N MET A 1 -49.84 -21.01 4.27
CA MET A 1 -48.42 -21.02 3.88
C MET A 1 -48.25 -21.88 2.62
N LYS A 2 -47.87 -21.30 1.47
CA LYS A 2 -47.55 -22.07 0.25
C LYS A 2 -46.31 -22.90 0.55
N LYS A 3 -46.39 -24.23 0.44
CA LYS A 3 -45.22 -25.12 0.52
C LYS A 3 -44.26 -24.71 -0.59
N GLU A 4 -43.09 -24.24 -0.24
CA GLU A 4 -42.04 -23.90 -1.20
C GLU A 4 -41.69 -25.14 -2.06
N ALA A 5 -41.52 -24.92 -3.34
CA ALA A 5 -41.29 -26.04 -4.26
C ALA A 5 -39.95 -26.77 -3.89
N LYS A 6 -40.01 -28.11 -3.82
CA LYS A 6 -38.87 -28.93 -3.37
C LYS A 6 -37.55 -28.68 -4.13
N TYR A 7 -37.65 -28.32 -5.39
CA TYR A 7 -36.44 -27.99 -6.18
C TYR A 7 -35.80 -26.65 -5.76
N LEU A 8 -36.60 -25.66 -5.30
CA LEU A 8 -36.12 -24.40 -4.74
C LEU A 8 -35.39 -24.62 -3.42
N GLN A 9 -35.90 -25.51 -2.57
CA GLN A 9 -35.23 -25.88 -1.33
C GLN A 9 -33.86 -26.52 -1.57
N LEU A 10 -33.76 -27.45 -2.50
CA LEU A 10 -32.49 -28.08 -2.86
C LEU A 10 -31.54 -27.06 -3.54
N ALA A 11 -32.04 -26.21 -4.42
CA ALA A 11 -31.23 -25.19 -5.06
C ALA A 11 -30.67 -24.18 -4.01
N ALA A 12 -31.46 -23.83 -2.98
CA ALA A 12 -31.02 -22.96 -1.89
C ALA A 12 -29.89 -23.60 -1.08
N LEU A 13 -30.02 -24.92 -0.71
CA LEU A 13 -28.99 -25.64 0.00
C LEU A 13 -27.65 -25.71 -0.79
N LEU A 14 -27.73 -26.14 -2.05
CA LEU A 14 -26.54 -26.23 -2.92
C LEU A 14 -25.91 -24.84 -3.18
N ARG A 15 -26.72 -23.79 -3.27
CA ARG A 15 -26.22 -22.41 -3.40
C ARG A 15 -25.46 -21.98 -2.15
N GLU A 16 -25.97 -22.31 -0.96
CA GLU A 16 -25.29 -22.04 0.31
C GLU A 16 -23.96 -22.78 0.43
N GLU A 17 -23.90 -24.06 0.01
CA GLU A 17 -22.65 -24.86 -0.02
C GLU A 17 -21.63 -24.30 -1.03
N ILE A 18 -22.08 -23.78 -2.19
CA ILE A 18 -21.20 -23.09 -3.15
C ILE A 18 -20.69 -21.76 -2.58
N GLN A 19 -21.58 -20.97 -1.95
CA GLN A 19 -21.21 -19.66 -1.41
C GLN A 19 -20.32 -19.76 -0.17
N SER A 20 -20.53 -20.78 0.67
CA SER A 20 -19.68 -21.05 1.84
C SER A 20 -18.31 -21.63 1.48
N GLY A 21 -18.14 -22.10 0.21
CA GLY A 21 -16.92 -22.76 -0.25
C GLY A 21 -16.83 -24.26 0.08
N GLU A 22 -17.85 -24.85 0.67
CA GLU A 22 -17.96 -26.29 0.93
C GLU A 22 -17.93 -27.06 -0.42
N LEU A 23 -18.59 -26.50 -1.45
CA LEU A 23 -18.41 -26.89 -2.84
C LEU A 23 -17.48 -25.89 -3.54
N ALA A 24 -16.22 -26.27 -3.68
CA ALA A 24 -15.18 -25.39 -4.24
C ALA A 24 -15.37 -25.10 -5.73
N PRO A 25 -15.00 -23.90 -6.24
CA PRO A 25 -14.96 -23.59 -7.66
C PRO A 25 -14.14 -24.61 -8.44
N GLY A 26 -14.68 -25.03 -9.60
CA GLY A 26 -14.06 -26.09 -10.42
C GLY A 26 -14.29 -27.51 -9.91
N GLN A 27 -14.87 -27.69 -8.72
CA GLN A 27 -15.19 -29.00 -8.18
C GLN A 27 -16.30 -29.66 -9.00
N LYS A 28 -16.15 -30.95 -9.24
CA LYS A 28 -17.17 -31.77 -9.87
C LYS A 28 -18.31 -32.02 -8.90
N MET A 29 -19.54 -31.69 -9.32
CA MET A 29 -20.76 -32.00 -8.55
C MET A 29 -20.99 -33.52 -8.50
N SER A 30 -21.57 -33.97 -7.41
CA SER A 30 -22.15 -35.31 -7.30
C SER A 30 -23.18 -35.55 -8.39
N SER A 31 -23.26 -36.77 -8.89
CA SER A 31 -24.22 -37.14 -9.91
C SER A 31 -25.68 -36.98 -9.46
N GLU A 32 -26.62 -36.87 -10.39
CA GLU A 32 -28.06 -36.78 -10.07
C GLU A 32 -28.51 -37.93 -9.13
N ASN A 33 -27.93 -39.14 -9.27
CA ASN A 33 -28.26 -40.29 -8.42
C ASN A 33 -27.68 -40.14 -7.01
N GLU A 34 -26.44 -39.66 -6.88
CA GLU A 34 -25.80 -39.41 -5.58
C GLU A 34 -26.51 -38.28 -4.83
N LEU A 35 -26.87 -37.18 -5.51
CA LEU A 35 -27.64 -36.07 -4.92
C LEU A 35 -29.04 -36.53 -4.49
N THR A 36 -29.69 -37.43 -5.27
CA THR A 36 -30.95 -38.05 -4.89
C THR A 36 -30.83 -38.86 -3.60
N ALA A 37 -29.74 -39.63 -3.45
CA ALA A 37 -29.48 -40.44 -2.27
C ALA A 37 -29.10 -39.54 -1.05
N LEU A 38 -28.32 -38.48 -1.29
CA LEU A 38 -27.82 -37.60 -0.23
C LEU A 38 -28.93 -36.74 0.40
N TYR A 39 -29.73 -36.10 -0.46
CA TYR A 39 -30.73 -35.11 0.00
C TYR A 39 -32.17 -35.66 0.07
N GLY A 40 -32.42 -36.90 -0.39
CA GLY A 40 -33.74 -37.53 -0.32
C GLY A 40 -34.82 -36.95 -1.26
N PHE A 41 -34.41 -36.18 -2.27
CA PHE A 41 -35.32 -35.63 -3.28
C PHE A 41 -35.43 -36.56 -4.50
N SER A 42 -36.56 -36.42 -5.25
CA SER A 42 -36.71 -37.16 -6.48
C SER A 42 -35.70 -36.73 -7.55
N ARG A 43 -35.32 -37.63 -8.45
CA ARG A 43 -34.40 -37.33 -9.55
C ARG A 43 -34.84 -36.11 -10.40
N GLN A 44 -36.16 -35.98 -10.62
CA GLN A 44 -36.72 -34.82 -11.32
C GLN A 44 -36.54 -33.51 -10.54
N THR A 45 -36.68 -33.55 -9.21
CA THR A 45 -36.43 -32.41 -8.33
C THR A 45 -34.95 -32.00 -8.37
N VAL A 46 -34.03 -32.98 -8.30
CA VAL A 46 -32.58 -32.73 -8.42
C VAL A 46 -32.23 -32.10 -9.75
N ARG A 47 -32.76 -32.65 -10.85
CA ARG A 47 -32.52 -32.12 -12.19
C ARG A 47 -33.02 -30.67 -12.36
N HIS A 48 -34.20 -30.34 -11.80
CA HIS A 48 -34.72 -28.97 -11.81
C HIS A 48 -33.88 -28.02 -10.97
N ALA A 49 -33.40 -28.45 -9.81
CA ALA A 49 -32.52 -27.64 -8.96
C ALA A 49 -31.16 -27.38 -9.67
N LEU A 50 -30.54 -28.39 -10.27
CA LEU A 50 -29.31 -28.22 -11.03
C LEU A 50 -29.51 -27.34 -12.26
N ALA A 51 -30.62 -27.45 -13.00
CA ALA A 51 -30.92 -26.59 -14.14
C ALA A 51 -31.09 -25.11 -13.71
N LEU A 52 -31.72 -24.87 -12.57
CA LEU A 52 -31.84 -23.52 -12.01
C LEU A 52 -30.46 -22.94 -11.66
N LEU A 53 -29.59 -23.74 -11.04
CA LEU A 53 -28.21 -23.30 -10.70
C LEU A 53 -27.33 -23.16 -11.94
N GLU A 54 -27.60 -23.92 -13.03
CA GLU A 54 -26.97 -23.71 -14.34
C GLU A 54 -27.46 -22.39 -14.99
N GLU A 55 -28.73 -22.06 -14.88
CA GLU A 55 -29.32 -20.79 -15.35
C GLU A 55 -28.77 -19.59 -14.57
N GLU A 56 -28.53 -19.77 -13.26
CA GLU A 56 -27.87 -18.80 -12.38
C GLU A 56 -26.33 -18.75 -12.59
N GLN A 57 -25.80 -19.52 -13.54
CA GLN A 57 -24.37 -19.65 -13.83
C GLN A 57 -23.50 -20.13 -12.64
N LEU A 58 -24.09 -20.69 -11.61
CA LEU A 58 -23.37 -21.29 -10.48
C LEU A 58 -22.80 -22.66 -10.82
N LEU A 59 -23.40 -23.33 -11.80
CA LEU A 59 -22.98 -24.65 -12.31
C LEU A 59 -22.78 -24.63 -13.84
N ALA A 60 -21.85 -25.41 -14.34
CA ALA A 60 -21.63 -25.62 -15.78
C ALA A 60 -21.58 -27.11 -16.11
N ARG A 61 -22.36 -27.53 -17.10
CA ARG A 61 -22.36 -28.89 -17.59
C ARG A 61 -21.28 -29.08 -18.67
N ARG A 62 -20.37 -30.02 -18.44
CA ARG A 62 -19.35 -30.43 -19.41
C ARG A 62 -19.79 -31.74 -20.07
N ARG A 63 -20.03 -31.72 -21.37
CA ARG A 63 -20.54 -32.89 -22.13
C ARG A 63 -19.64 -34.10 -21.92
N GLY A 64 -20.21 -35.23 -21.45
CA GLY A 64 -19.48 -36.47 -21.17
C GLY A 64 -18.65 -36.47 -19.89
N SER A 65 -18.55 -35.38 -19.18
CA SER A 65 -17.70 -35.24 -17.95
C SER A 65 -18.50 -35.04 -16.67
N GLY A 66 -19.64 -34.35 -16.73
CA GLY A 66 -20.50 -34.05 -15.57
C GLY A 66 -20.81 -32.58 -15.41
N THR A 67 -21.38 -32.21 -14.25
CA THR A 67 -21.66 -30.84 -13.85
C THR A 67 -20.56 -30.38 -12.87
N TYR A 68 -20.11 -29.15 -13.02
CA TYR A 68 -19.03 -28.56 -12.21
C TYR A 68 -19.49 -27.24 -11.63
N VAL A 69 -19.00 -26.92 -10.45
CA VAL A 69 -19.16 -25.58 -9.84
C VAL A 69 -18.44 -24.58 -10.73
N CYS A 70 -19.17 -23.55 -11.20
CA CYS A 70 -18.55 -22.47 -11.96
C CYS A 70 -17.64 -21.66 -11.06
N ASP A 71 -16.52 -21.25 -11.60
CA ASP A 71 -15.70 -20.20 -10.96
C ASP A 71 -16.28 -18.83 -11.34
N ASN A 72 -17.44 -18.50 -10.77
CA ASN A 72 -18.11 -17.23 -11.03
C ASN A 72 -17.52 -16.08 -10.24
N ARG A 73 -16.42 -16.30 -9.47
CA ARG A 73 -15.76 -15.24 -8.72
C ARG A 73 -15.33 -14.14 -9.67
N GLN A 74 -14.77 -14.50 -10.81
CA GLN A 74 -14.34 -13.54 -11.82
C GLN A 74 -15.50 -12.79 -12.46
N ALA A 75 -16.58 -13.50 -12.86
CA ALA A 75 -17.79 -12.87 -13.42
C ALA A 75 -18.54 -12.01 -12.39
N ALA A 76 -18.56 -12.41 -11.12
CA ALA A 76 -19.11 -11.59 -10.05
C ALA A 76 -18.27 -10.32 -9.80
N LEU A 77 -16.95 -10.42 -9.88
CA LEU A 77 -16.03 -9.29 -9.77
C LEU A 77 -16.14 -8.35 -10.99
N GLU A 78 -16.32 -8.88 -12.19
CA GLU A 78 -16.49 -8.11 -13.44
C GLU A 78 -17.73 -7.19 -13.42
N ASN A 79 -18.77 -7.56 -12.67
CA ASN A 79 -19.97 -6.72 -12.49
C ASN A 79 -19.84 -5.68 -11.37
N ARG A 80 -18.78 -5.74 -10.56
CA ARG A 80 -18.52 -4.75 -9.51
C ARG A 80 -17.86 -3.52 -10.13
N THR A 81 -18.29 -2.35 -9.71
CA THR A 81 -17.77 -1.08 -10.21
C THR A 81 -17.13 -0.24 -9.11
N ARG A 82 -17.08 -0.75 -7.87
CA ARG A 82 -16.53 -0.02 -6.73
C ARG A 82 -15.09 -0.43 -6.44
N ILE A 83 -14.18 0.53 -6.45
CA ILE A 83 -12.80 0.36 -6.01
C ILE A 83 -12.67 0.99 -4.61
N ALA A 84 -12.15 0.22 -3.66
CA ALA A 84 -11.79 0.73 -2.35
C ALA A 84 -10.35 1.30 -2.39
N VAL A 85 -10.21 2.54 -1.94
CA VAL A 85 -8.90 3.21 -1.78
C VAL A 85 -8.67 3.44 -0.30
N ILE A 86 -7.65 2.81 0.26
CA ILE A 86 -7.27 2.93 1.67
C ILE A 86 -5.96 3.70 1.73
N SER A 87 -5.96 4.88 2.34
CA SER A 87 -4.77 5.71 2.51
C SER A 87 -4.50 5.95 3.99
N THR A 88 -3.26 6.26 4.34
CA THR A 88 -2.92 6.61 5.71
C THR A 88 -3.45 7.98 6.10
N TYR A 89 -3.34 8.99 5.22
CA TYR A 89 -3.77 10.36 5.48
C TYR A 89 -4.53 10.96 4.28
N VAL A 90 -5.25 12.09 4.52
CA VAL A 90 -6.06 12.74 3.48
C VAL A 90 -5.78 14.23 3.31
N ASP A 91 -5.37 14.87 4.40
CA ASP A 91 -5.59 16.32 4.60
C ASP A 91 -4.48 17.20 4.05
N SER A 92 -3.31 16.64 3.77
CA SER A 92 -2.16 17.45 3.39
C SER A 92 -1.04 16.62 2.75
N TYR A 93 0.03 17.30 2.37
CA TYR A 93 1.26 16.69 1.92
C TYR A 93 1.16 16.09 0.51
N ILE A 94 1.57 14.84 0.30
CA ILE A 94 1.55 14.17 -1.02
C ILE A 94 0.22 13.47 -1.32
N PHE A 95 -0.56 13.13 -0.30
CA PHE A 95 -1.74 12.26 -0.38
C PHE A 95 -2.86 12.79 -1.28
N PRO A 96 -3.25 14.07 -1.24
CA PRO A 96 -4.31 14.59 -2.10
C PRO A 96 -4.03 14.40 -3.60
N LYS A 97 -2.77 14.60 -4.03
CA LYS A 97 -2.37 14.42 -5.44
C LYS A 97 -2.41 12.95 -5.85
N THR A 98 -1.99 12.05 -4.96
CA THR A 98 -2.04 10.60 -5.22
C THR A 98 -3.48 10.13 -5.36
N ILE A 99 -4.36 10.53 -4.43
CA ILE A 99 -5.79 10.18 -4.47
C ILE A 99 -6.46 10.74 -5.70
N GLN A 100 -6.17 12.00 -6.08
CA GLN A 100 -6.71 12.61 -7.29
C GLN A 100 -6.26 11.87 -8.56
N GLY A 101 -4.99 11.44 -8.62
CA GLY A 101 -4.49 10.62 -9.73
C GLY A 101 -5.23 9.28 -9.85
N ILE A 102 -5.54 8.63 -8.72
CA ILE A 102 -6.33 7.39 -8.70
C ILE A 102 -7.76 7.65 -9.18
N GLU A 103 -8.41 8.66 -8.60
CA GLU A 103 -9.83 8.96 -8.84
C GLU A 103 -10.09 9.33 -10.29
N ASN A 104 -9.30 10.21 -10.88
CA ASN A 104 -9.44 10.62 -12.27
C ASN A 104 -9.40 9.42 -13.23
N ASP A 105 -8.39 8.55 -13.10
CA ASP A 105 -8.21 7.39 -13.98
C ASP A 105 -9.32 6.34 -13.82
N LEU A 106 -9.80 6.12 -12.60
CA LEU A 106 -10.87 5.16 -12.32
C LEU A 106 -12.24 5.69 -12.79
N PHE A 107 -12.52 6.98 -12.55
CA PHE A 107 -13.77 7.61 -12.95
C PHE A 107 -13.97 7.61 -14.47
N GLU A 108 -12.94 7.95 -15.26
CA GLU A 108 -12.99 7.91 -16.72
C GLU A 108 -13.31 6.51 -17.27
N ARG A 109 -13.06 5.46 -16.49
CA ARG A 109 -13.31 4.05 -16.87
C ARG A 109 -14.57 3.47 -16.24
N GLY A 110 -15.40 4.30 -15.62
CA GLY A 110 -16.71 3.92 -15.08
C GLY A 110 -16.69 3.26 -13.71
N TYR A 111 -15.57 3.35 -12.98
CA TYR A 111 -15.48 2.87 -11.61
C TYR A 111 -15.83 3.98 -10.60
N SER A 112 -16.51 3.62 -9.53
CA SER A 112 -16.73 4.49 -8.37
C SER A 112 -15.62 4.25 -7.34
N VAL A 113 -15.15 5.31 -6.69
CA VAL A 113 -14.08 5.24 -5.68
C VAL A 113 -14.68 5.44 -4.29
N GLN A 114 -14.44 4.50 -3.39
CA GLN A 114 -14.69 4.66 -1.96
C GLN A 114 -13.35 4.84 -1.25
N ILE A 115 -13.19 5.98 -0.58
CA ILE A 115 -11.95 6.31 0.10
C ILE A 115 -12.13 6.11 1.61
N ALA A 116 -11.13 5.48 2.25
CA ALA A 116 -11.05 5.30 3.69
C ALA A 116 -9.65 5.70 4.19
N PHE A 117 -9.59 6.23 5.42
CA PHE A 117 -8.34 6.70 6.02
C PHE A 117 -8.04 5.98 7.33
N THR A 118 -6.82 5.45 7.43
CA THR A 118 -6.39 4.74 8.63
C THR A 118 -5.73 5.64 9.67
N ASN A 119 -5.26 6.84 9.30
CA ASN A 119 -4.46 7.74 10.14
C ASN A 119 -3.25 7.02 10.77
N ASN A 120 -2.69 6.06 10.03
CA ASN A 120 -1.62 5.17 10.46
C ASN A 120 -1.94 4.40 11.76
N GLN A 121 -3.22 3.99 11.94
CA GLN A 121 -3.72 3.27 13.11
C GLN A 121 -4.24 1.89 12.70
N LEU A 122 -3.67 0.82 13.28
CA LEU A 122 -4.02 -0.57 12.97
C LEU A 122 -5.51 -0.89 13.24
N GLU A 123 -6.08 -0.29 14.29
CA GLU A 123 -7.49 -0.49 14.60
C GLU A 123 -8.42 0.09 13.52
N ARG A 124 -8.06 1.26 12.95
CA ARG A 124 -8.83 1.83 11.84
C ARG A 124 -8.71 1.00 10.57
N GLU A 125 -7.52 0.51 10.27
CA GLU A 125 -7.30 -0.41 9.15
C GLU A 125 -8.16 -1.67 9.31
N ARG A 126 -8.21 -2.26 10.52
CA ARG A 126 -9.05 -3.42 10.82
C ARG A 126 -10.51 -3.16 10.51
N ILE A 127 -11.07 -2.04 11.02
CA ILE A 127 -12.48 -1.66 10.81
C ILE A 127 -12.77 -1.49 9.31
N VAL A 128 -11.88 -0.84 8.56
CA VAL A 128 -12.04 -0.63 7.12
C VAL A 128 -12.03 -1.96 6.36
N LEU A 129 -11.08 -2.85 6.68
CA LEU A 129 -10.99 -4.16 6.04
C LEU A 129 -12.21 -5.05 6.36
N GLU A 130 -12.68 -5.04 7.60
CA GLU A 130 -13.91 -5.77 8.00
C GLU A 130 -15.17 -5.23 7.28
N ASP A 131 -15.28 -3.91 7.10
CA ASP A 131 -16.38 -3.31 6.33
C ASP A 131 -16.34 -3.76 4.86
N ILE A 132 -15.18 -3.73 4.22
CA ILE A 132 -15.01 -4.19 2.83
C ILE A 132 -15.37 -5.69 2.71
N ILE A 133 -14.89 -6.51 3.66
CA ILE A 133 -15.20 -7.94 3.70
C ILE A 133 -16.71 -8.19 3.88
N SER A 134 -17.39 -7.40 4.72
CA SER A 134 -18.81 -7.57 5.01
C SER A 134 -19.72 -7.16 3.87
N ARG A 135 -19.36 -6.10 3.14
CA ARG A 135 -20.14 -5.61 1.99
C ARG A 135 -19.98 -6.49 0.75
N ASP A 136 -18.81 -7.08 0.59
CA ASP A 136 -18.47 -7.97 -0.54
C ASP A 136 -18.82 -7.40 -1.94
N ASP A 137 -18.58 -6.09 -2.14
CA ASP A 137 -18.95 -5.37 -3.37
C ASP A 137 -17.77 -4.64 -4.02
N ALA A 138 -16.56 -4.72 -3.45
CA ALA A 138 -15.35 -4.17 -4.05
C ALA A 138 -14.90 -4.98 -5.26
N ALA A 139 -14.71 -4.30 -6.40
CA ALA A 139 -14.09 -4.88 -7.59
C ALA A 139 -12.57 -5.07 -7.40
N GLY A 140 -11.94 -4.16 -6.64
CA GLY A 140 -10.52 -4.18 -6.33
C GLY A 140 -10.18 -3.19 -5.22
N ILE A 141 -8.95 -3.27 -4.73
CA ILE A 141 -8.47 -2.45 -3.62
C ILE A 141 -7.12 -1.85 -3.99
N ILE A 142 -6.98 -0.53 -3.82
CA ILE A 142 -5.68 0.15 -3.78
C ILE A 142 -5.46 0.57 -2.34
N MET A 143 -4.37 0.13 -1.71
CA MET A 143 -4.17 0.43 -0.30
C MET A 143 -2.72 0.81 0.03
N GLU A 144 -2.58 1.72 0.96
CA GLU A 144 -1.33 2.05 1.62
C GLU A 144 -1.25 1.25 2.93
N ALA A 145 -0.13 0.58 3.15
CA ALA A 145 0.05 -0.27 4.32
C ALA A 145 0.21 0.57 5.59
N THR A 146 -0.60 0.28 6.61
CA THR A 146 -0.60 0.97 7.91
C THR A 146 0.51 0.43 8.80
N LYS A 147 1.35 1.31 9.36
CA LYS A 147 2.50 0.93 10.21
C LYS A 147 3.34 -0.19 9.60
N SER A 148 3.62 -0.06 8.31
CA SER A 148 4.25 -1.09 7.48
C SER A 148 5.65 -1.52 7.92
N GLY A 149 6.28 -0.77 8.82
CA GLY A 149 7.56 -1.10 9.45
C GLY A 149 7.45 -2.05 10.65
N LEU A 150 6.24 -2.37 11.11
CA LEU A 150 5.96 -3.17 12.30
C LEU A 150 5.12 -4.40 11.93
N PRO A 151 5.15 -5.47 12.77
CA PRO A 151 4.21 -6.58 12.62
C PRO A 151 2.75 -6.11 12.65
N ASN A 152 1.94 -6.57 11.68
CA ASN A 152 0.54 -6.17 11.56
C ASN A 152 -0.41 -7.34 11.85
N PRO A 153 -1.30 -7.24 12.86
CA PRO A 153 -2.28 -8.29 13.17
C PRO A 153 -3.41 -8.41 12.15
N ASN A 154 -3.54 -7.45 11.21
CA ASN A 154 -4.63 -7.42 10.24
C ASN A 154 -4.32 -8.18 8.94
N LEU A 155 -3.09 -8.72 8.76
CA LEU A 155 -2.73 -9.47 7.55
C LEU A 155 -3.74 -10.59 7.21
N PRO A 156 -4.30 -11.35 8.16
CA PRO A 156 -5.32 -12.35 7.87
C PRO A 156 -6.59 -11.80 7.22
N LEU A 157 -6.95 -10.52 7.45
CA LEU A 157 -8.08 -9.89 6.78
C LEU A 157 -7.77 -9.60 5.31
N ILE A 158 -6.54 -9.21 5.00
CA ILE A 158 -6.08 -9.01 3.63
C ILE A 158 -6.00 -10.35 2.91
N GLU A 159 -5.46 -11.39 3.55
CA GLU A 159 -5.42 -12.76 3.01
C GLU A 159 -6.83 -13.27 2.69
N LYS A 160 -7.81 -13.02 3.57
CA LYS A 160 -9.21 -13.36 3.32
C LYS A 160 -9.80 -12.67 2.09
N LEU A 161 -9.42 -11.41 1.80
CA LEU A 161 -9.83 -10.71 0.58
C LEU A 161 -9.14 -11.32 -0.66
N MET A 162 -7.87 -11.70 -0.55
CA MET A 162 -7.14 -12.42 -1.60
C MET A 162 -7.79 -13.77 -1.91
N GLU A 163 -8.19 -14.54 -0.90
CA GLU A 163 -8.90 -15.82 -1.05
C GLU A 163 -10.24 -15.67 -1.77
N ARG A 164 -10.91 -14.51 -1.61
CA ARG A 164 -12.12 -14.14 -2.35
C ARG A 164 -11.85 -13.72 -3.79
N GLY A 165 -10.58 -13.67 -4.19
CA GLY A 165 -10.17 -13.27 -5.54
C GLY A 165 -10.22 -11.76 -5.79
N VAL A 166 -10.36 -10.91 -4.75
CA VAL A 166 -10.33 -9.46 -4.90
C VAL A 166 -8.91 -9.01 -5.22
N PRO A 167 -8.65 -8.37 -6.37
CA PRO A 167 -7.34 -7.82 -6.68
C PRO A 167 -6.97 -6.71 -5.70
N ILE A 168 -5.77 -6.81 -5.12
CA ILE A 168 -5.24 -5.84 -4.15
C ILE A 168 -3.89 -5.35 -4.68
N LEU A 169 -3.73 -4.03 -4.73
CA LEU A 169 -2.50 -3.35 -5.12
C LEU A 169 -2.09 -2.40 -3.99
N PHE A 170 -0.85 -2.52 -3.53
CA PHE A 170 -0.30 -1.55 -2.61
C PHE A 170 0.18 -0.28 -3.32
N MET A 171 0.05 0.86 -2.65
CA MET A 171 0.64 2.13 -3.08
C MET A 171 1.50 2.73 -1.96
N ASN A 172 2.54 3.49 -2.31
CA ASN A 172 3.49 4.11 -1.40
C ASN A 172 4.25 3.12 -0.50
N SER A 173 3.54 2.35 0.30
CA SER A 173 4.09 1.34 1.21
C SER A 173 3.33 0.02 1.10
N TYR A 174 3.97 -1.08 1.48
CA TYR A 174 3.42 -2.43 1.37
C TYR A 174 3.86 -3.30 2.55
N TYR A 175 3.21 -4.46 2.71
CA TYR A 175 3.61 -5.49 3.67
C TYR A 175 4.47 -6.54 2.96
N PRO A 176 5.78 -6.65 3.27
CA PRO A 176 6.67 -7.61 2.63
C PRO A 176 6.26 -9.08 2.83
N GLN A 177 5.42 -9.36 3.84
CA GLN A 177 4.90 -10.70 4.15
C GLN A 177 3.84 -11.18 3.16
N LEU A 178 3.21 -10.25 2.41
CA LEU A 178 2.17 -10.58 1.45
C LEU A 178 2.73 -10.55 0.01
N PRO A 179 2.46 -11.58 -0.81
CA PRO A 179 2.90 -11.64 -2.20
C PRO A 179 1.98 -10.79 -3.10
N LEU A 180 1.83 -9.51 -2.78
CA LEU A 180 0.95 -8.58 -3.47
C LEU A 180 1.76 -7.53 -4.23
N PRO A 181 1.31 -7.11 -5.41
CA PRO A 181 1.97 -6.07 -6.20
C PRO A 181 1.87 -4.71 -5.52
N HIS A 182 2.83 -3.84 -5.84
CA HIS A 182 2.90 -2.49 -5.31
C HIS A 182 3.35 -1.46 -6.34
N VAL A 183 2.88 -0.25 -6.20
CA VAL A 183 3.34 0.93 -6.94
C VAL A 183 3.94 1.92 -5.95
N THR A 184 5.25 2.10 -6.00
CA THR A 184 6.01 2.86 -5.01
C THR A 184 7.08 3.73 -5.66
N LEU A 185 7.65 4.66 -4.91
CA LEU A 185 8.99 5.16 -5.20
C LEU A 185 9.99 4.06 -4.84
N ASN A 186 11.09 3.94 -5.56
CA ASN A 186 12.20 3.09 -5.12
C ASN A 186 12.92 3.78 -3.94
N ASP A 187 12.41 3.56 -2.73
CA ASP A 187 12.84 4.24 -1.50
C ASP A 187 14.31 3.99 -1.16
N ARG A 188 14.81 2.77 -1.41
CA ARG A 188 16.21 2.42 -1.20
C ARG A 188 17.13 3.23 -2.13
N LEU A 189 16.77 3.29 -3.41
CA LEU A 189 17.53 4.05 -4.40
C LEU A 189 17.41 5.57 -4.16
N ALA A 190 16.25 6.04 -3.72
CA ALA A 190 16.00 7.43 -3.38
C ALA A 190 16.94 7.92 -2.27
N ALA A 191 16.99 7.17 -1.17
CA ALA A 191 17.90 7.46 -0.07
C ALA A 191 19.37 7.35 -0.47
N MET A 192 19.72 6.33 -1.25
CA MET A 192 21.08 6.18 -1.74
C MET A 192 21.51 7.39 -2.57
N ARG A 193 20.69 7.86 -3.52
CA ARG A 193 20.98 9.05 -4.33
C ARG A 193 21.04 10.32 -3.49
N ALA A 194 20.15 10.49 -2.51
CA ALA A 194 20.18 11.64 -1.60
C ALA A 194 21.49 11.72 -0.83
N VAL A 195 21.95 10.60 -0.29
CA VAL A 195 23.20 10.55 0.49
C VAL A 195 24.42 10.68 -0.42
N GLU A 196 24.42 10.06 -1.60
CA GLU A 196 25.48 10.26 -2.61
C GLU A 196 25.59 11.73 -3.02
N TYR A 197 24.47 12.46 -3.11
CA TYR A 197 24.47 13.91 -3.36
C TYR A 197 25.23 14.67 -2.26
N LEU A 198 24.95 14.36 -0.97
CA LEU A 198 25.69 14.95 0.16
C LEU A 198 27.19 14.60 0.12
N VAL A 199 27.50 13.35 -0.19
CA VAL A 199 28.91 12.89 -0.34
C VAL A 199 29.65 13.66 -1.45
N ASN A 200 28.97 13.87 -2.58
CA ASN A 200 29.51 14.63 -3.72
C ASN A 200 29.60 16.13 -3.41
N ALA A 201 28.82 16.63 -2.46
CA ALA A 201 28.96 17.98 -1.91
C ALA A 201 30.08 18.13 -0.87
N GLY A 202 30.82 17.05 -0.57
CA GLY A 202 31.97 17.05 0.34
C GLY A 202 31.67 16.60 1.77
N HIS A 203 30.43 16.28 2.10
CA HIS A 203 30.07 15.84 3.45
C HIS A 203 30.59 14.43 3.75
N ARG A 204 31.11 14.23 4.97
CA ARG A 204 31.67 12.96 5.46
C ARG A 204 31.12 12.57 6.84
N ARG A 205 30.46 13.48 7.54
CA ARG A 205 29.74 13.25 8.81
C ARG A 205 28.28 13.53 8.54
N ILE A 206 27.55 12.49 8.10
CA ILE A 206 26.16 12.55 7.62
C ILE A 206 25.29 11.81 8.65
N GLY A 207 24.38 12.53 9.29
CA GLY A 207 23.37 11.95 10.16
C GLY A 207 22.13 11.48 9.39
N ALA A 208 21.27 10.72 10.06
CA ALA A 208 20.00 10.25 9.50
C ALA A 208 18.85 10.42 10.52
N LEU A 209 17.77 11.08 10.10
CA LEU A 209 16.52 11.21 10.88
C LEU A 209 15.44 10.37 10.23
N MET A 210 15.08 9.24 10.85
CA MET A 210 14.31 8.16 10.24
C MET A 210 12.99 7.88 10.98
N LYS A 211 12.04 7.21 10.29
CA LYS A 211 10.82 6.65 10.88
C LYS A 211 10.89 5.13 10.90
N PHE A 212 10.61 4.52 12.05
CA PHE A 212 10.67 3.05 12.19
C PHE A 212 9.32 2.35 12.01
N ASP A 213 8.21 3.05 12.20
CA ASP A 213 6.87 2.46 12.05
C ASP A 213 6.36 2.41 10.60
N ASP A 214 7.10 3.00 9.66
CA ASP A 214 6.86 2.91 8.22
C ASP A 214 7.95 2.06 7.53
N GLY A 215 7.56 1.10 6.69
CA GLY A 215 8.49 0.23 5.95
C GLY A 215 9.42 1.01 5.02
N GLN A 216 8.95 2.13 4.48
CA GLN A 216 9.76 3.08 3.72
C GLN A 216 10.96 3.59 4.54
N GLY A 217 10.79 3.81 5.85
CA GLY A 217 11.88 4.23 6.73
C GLY A 217 13.02 3.22 6.79
N HIS A 218 12.71 1.93 6.83
CA HIS A 218 13.71 0.86 6.79
C HIS A 218 14.41 0.79 5.43
N LEU A 219 13.68 0.92 4.33
CA LEU A 219 14.25 0.93 2.97
C LEU A 219 15.14 2.16 2.75
N ARG A 220 14.71 3.34 3.18
CA ARG A 220 15.48 4.59 3.11
C ARG A 220 16.74 4.50 3.98
N TYR A 221 16.65 3.91 5.16
CA TYR A 221 17.82 3.68 6.01
C TYR A 221 18.81 2.70 5.39
N GLU A 222 18.34 1.63 4.75
CA GLU A 222 19.21 0.72 4.00
C GLU A 222 19.92 1.44 2.85
N GLY A 223 19.21 2.32 2.12
CA GLY A 223 19.81 3.17 1.09
C GLY A 223 20.89 4.10 1.63
N TYR A 224 20.64 4.74 2.78
CA TYR A 224 21.61 5.56 3.51
C TYR A 224 22.87 4.76 3.88
N LEU A 225 22.71 3.59 4.51
CA LEU A 225 23.82 2.72 4.89
C LEU A 225 24.66 2.27 3.67
N ASN A 226 23.99 1.94 2.55
CA ASN A 226 24.66 1.52 1.33
C ASN A 226 25.50 2.64 0.71
N ALA A 227 24.98 3.88 0.68
CA ALA A 227 25.73 5.04 0.20
C ALA A 227 26.92 5.38 1.11
N CYS A 228 26.74 5.36 2.42
CA CYS A 228 27.81 5.59 3.39
C CYS A 228 28.91 4.54 3.26
N ARG A 229 28.55 3.26 3.15
CA ARG A 229 29.49 2.16 2.95
C ARG A 229 30.31 2.33 1.66
N LYS A 230 29.63 2.67 0.55
CA LYS A 230 30.28 2.93 -0.75
C LYS A 230 31.28 4.09 -0.69
N ALA A 231 30.98 5.11 0.12
CA ALA A 231 31.82 6.29 0.32
C ALA A 231 32.90 6.13 1.42
N GLY A 232 32.93 4.99 2.12
CA GLY A 232 33.84 4.76 3.25
C GLY A 232 33.54 5.67 4.45
N ILE A 233 32.27 6.05 4.63
CA ILE A 233 31.81 6.95 5.72
C ILE A 233 31.25 6.09 6.85
N PRO A 234 31.61 6.37 8.12
CA PRO A 234 30.96 5.71 9.26
C PRO A 234 29.46 5.99 9.27
N ALA A 235 28.67 4.95 9.45
CA ALA A 235 27.21 5.03 9.62
C ALA A 235 26.77 4.02 10.69
N GLY A 236 25.71 4.31 11.40
CA GLY A 236 25.17 3.46 12.44
C GLY A 236 24.45 4.25 13.53
N ASP A 237 24.38 3.71 14.74
CA ASP A 237 23.62 4.27 15.87
C ASP A 237 24.04 5.68 16.26
N GLN A 238 25.35 5.97 16.17
CA GLN A 238 25.86 7.33 16.35
C GLN A 238 25.55 8.14 15.09
N GLY A 239 24.67 9.14 15.24
CA GLY A 239 24.20 9.98 14.12
C GLY A 239 22.92 9.49 13.44
N THR A 240 22.24 8.47 14.00
CA THR A 240 20.92 8.06 13.54
C THR A 240 19.86 8.26 14.63
N MET A 241 18.83 9.03 14.33
CA MET A 241 17.66 9.25 15.20
C MET A 241 16.44 8.60 14.59
N TRP A 242 15.78 7.76 15.38
CA TRP A 242 14.56 7.07 14.98
C TRP A 242 13.35 7.64 15.72
N LEU A 243 12.29 7.93 14.97
CA LEU A 243 10.99 8.34 15.49
C LEU A 243 9.89 7.41 14.95
N ASP A 244 8.73 7.47 15.55
CA ASP A 244 7.49 6.92 15.00
C ASP A 244 6.51 8.05 14.66
N THR A 245 5.30 7.66 14.24
CA THR A 245 4.22 8.62 13.95
C THR A 245 3.88 9.51 15.17
N GLU A 246 3.95 8.99 16.38
CA GLU A 246 3.67 9.78 17.59
C GLU A 246 4.87 10.67 17.97
N GLY A 247 6.10 10.19 17.81
CA GLY A 247 7.31 11.00 17.98
C GLY A 247 7.41 12.14 16.98
N GLU A 248 6.93 11.94 15.74
CA GLU A 248 6.80 13.02 14.77
C GLU A 248 5.83 14.12 15.25
N LYS A 249 4.67 13.76 15.82
CA LYS A 249 3.68 14.71 16.36
C LYS A 249 4.19 15.45 17.60
N ASN A 250 4.99 14.78 18.41
CA ASN A 250 5.56 15.31 19.65
C ASN A 250 7.06 15.57 19.49
N PHE A 251 7.47 16.11 18.36
CA PHE A 251 8.88 16.26 17.96
C PHE A 251 9.72 17.02 18.98
N SER A 252 9.13 18.03 19.64
CA SER A 252 9.78 18.83 20.68
C SER A 252 10.28 18.01 21.88
N ASP A 253 9.63 16.90 22.21
CA ASP A 253 10.02 16.03 23.32
C ASP A 253 11.36 15.34 23.07
N TYR A 254 11.74 15.22 21.81
CA TYR A 254 12.99 14.59 21.38
C TYR A 254 14.15 15.58 21.19
N ARG A 255 13.92 16.89 21.41
CA ARG A 255 14.88 17.99 21.18
C ARG A 255 16.30 17.68 21.65
N ALA A 256 16.46 17.35 22.93
CA ALA A 256 17.80 17.10 23.50
C ALA A 256 18.49 15.87 22.88
N GLY A 257 17.72 14.85 22.51
CA GLY A 257 18.23 13.66 21.84
C GLY A 257 18.70 13.98 20.43
N ILE A 258 17.89 14.74 19.67
CA ILE A 258 18.17 15.15 18.29
C ILE A 258 19.44 16.02 18.22
N LEU A 259 19.55 17.04 19.07
CA LEU A 259 20.72 17.92 19.12
C LEU A 259 22.01 17.16 19.44
N ARG A 260 21.96 16.26 20.41
CA ARG A 260 23.10 15.39 20.76
C ARG A 260 23.46 14.43 19.62
N CYS A 261 22.45 13.87 18.94
CA CYS A 261 22.66 12.94 17.83
C CYS A 261 23.39 13.60 16.66
N PHE A 262 23.07 14.86 16.37
CA PHE A 262 23.61 15.56 15.19
C PHE A 262 24.70 16.58 15.48
N GLN A 263 25.17 16.71 16.73
CA GLN A 263 26.18 17.71 17.15
C GLN A 263 27.47 17.68 16.31
N ASP A 264 27.89 16.51 15.84
CA ASP A 264 29.11 16.33 15.06
C ASP A 264 28.85 16.18 13.55
N CYS A 265 27.57 16.24 13.13
CA CYS A 265 27.18 16.09 11.72
C CYS A 265 27.39 17.40 10.96
N THR A 266 27.75 17.29 9.68
CA THR A 266 27.78 18.42 8.75
C THR A 266 26.57 18.42 7.81
N ALA A 267 25.85 17.30 7.74
CA ALA A 267 24.62 17.14 7.01
C ALA A 267 23.72 16.11 7.67
N VAL A 268 22.39 16.22 7.47
CA VAL A 268 21.40 15.22 7.88
C VAL A 268 20.54 14.83 6.69
N PHE A 269 20.42 13.54 6.47
CA PHE A 269 19.41 12.94 5.60
C PHE A 269 18.13 12.69 6.40
N CYS A 270 17.05 13.35 6.02
CA CYS A 270 15.75 13.22 6.67
C CYS A 270 14.84 12.26 5.91
N TYR A 271 14.12 11.43 6.64
CA TYR A 271 13.14 10.48 6.12
C TYR A 271 12.21 11.13 5.08
N ASN A 272 11.67 12.30 5.38
CA ASN A 272 10.85 13.07 4.47
C ASN A 272 10.94 14.58 4.72
N ASP A 273 10.29 15.38 3.86
CA ASP A 273 10.30 16.84 3.99
C ASP A 273 9.64 17.33 5.29
N LYS A 274 8.65 16.58 5.82
CA LYS A 274 7.99 16.96 7.07
C LYS A 274 8.94 16.88 8.27
N LEU A 275 9.72 15.79 8.38
CA LEU A 275 10.76 15.69 9.41
C LEU A 275 11.89 16.68 9.17
N ALA A 276 12.24 16.96 7.91
CA ALA A 276 13.24 17.99 7.60
C ALA A 276 12.78 19.39 8.02
N PHE A 277 11.51 19.73 7.81
CA PHE A 277 10.92 20.99 8.24
C PHE A 277 10.89 21.13 9.77
N LEU A 278 10.49 20.08 10.50
CA LEU A 278 10.52 20.07 11.96
C LEU A 278 11.95 20.21 12.51
N LEU A 279 12.92 19.61 11.84
CA LEU A 279 14.34 19.73 12.19
C LEU A 279 14.88 21.13 11.91
N GLU A 280 14.47 21.76 10.80
CA GLU A 280 14.83 23.15 10.49
C GLU A 280 14.33 24.10 11.56
N GLU A 281 13.07 23.99 11.98
CA GLU A 281 12.48 24.81 13.05
C GLU A 281 13.25 24.64 14.37
N LEU A 282 13.57 23.38 14.73
CA LEU A 282 14.36 23.09 15.93
C LEU A 282 15.76 23.72 15.85
N PHE A 283 16.46 23.57 14.72
CA PHE A 283 17.78 24.13 14.54
C PHE A 283 17.78 25.65 14.56
N LYS A 284 16.77 26.29 13.99
CA LYS A 284 16.57 27.73 14.03
C LYS A 284 16.43 28.25 15.47
N GLU A 285 15.66 27.57 16.32
CA GLU A 285 15.52 27.92 17.75
C GLU A 285 16.83 27.81 18.51
N GLU A 286 17.75 26.92 18.09
CA GLU A 286 19.08 26.74 18.66
C GLU A 286 20.16 27.63 18.02
N GLY A 287 19.78 28.45 17.04
CA GLY A 287 20.71 29.30 16.29
C GLY A 287 21.65 28.55 15.34
N ILE A 288 21.31 27.32 14.98
CA ILE A 288 22.02 26.51 13.98
C ILE A 288 21.46 26.86 12.61
N ARG A 289 22.33 27.30 11.70
CA ARG A 289 21.92 27.81 10.39
C ARG A 289 22.01 26.72 9.32
N ILE A 290 21.03 26.69 8.45
CA ILE A 290 21.00 25.82 7.28
C ILE A 290 21.13 26.71 6.02
N PRO A 291 22.06 26.41 5.11
CA PRO A 291 23.00 25.27 5.12
C PRO A 291 24.38 25.59 5.74
N GLU A 292 24.58 26.79 6.34
CA GLU A 292 25.90 27.29 6.77
C GLU A 292 26.57 26.40 7.78
N ASP A 293 25.85 25.96 8.81
CA ASP A 293 26.37 25.16 9.92
C ASP A 293 26.08 23.66 9.68
N ILE A 294 24.92 23.32 9.14
CA ILE A 294 24.51 21.94 8.79
C ILE A 294 23.63 21.93 7.53
N SER A 295 23.87 20.98 6.65
CA SER A 295 23.04 20.77 5.44
C SER A 295 21.92 19.80 5.67
N LEU A 296 20.77 19.98 4.99
CA LEU A 296 19.64 19.05 5.03
C LEU A 296 19.30 18.56 3.62
N ILE A 297 18.98 17.27 3.52
CA ILE A 297 18.35 16.68 2.33
C ILE A 297 17.23 15.74 2.76
N SER A 298 16.15 15.67 2.00
CA SER A 298 14.96 14.91 2.34
C SER A 298 14.37 14.16 1.13
N ILE A 299 13.22 13.56 1.32
CA ILE A 299 12.42 12.92 0.28
C ILE A 299 11.02 13.51 0.30
N ASP A 300 10.36 13.56 -0.83
CA ASP A 300 8.99 13.82 -1.25
C ASP A 300 8.82 15.01 -2.19
N ASP A 301 9.68 16.03 -2.17
CA ASP A 301 9.55 17.28 -2.95
C ASP A 301 8.15 17.90 -2.79
N SER A 302 7.67 17.91 -1.56
CA SER A 302 6.37 18.43 -1.17
C SER A 302 6.31 19.96 -1.19
N GLU A 303 5.14 20.53 -0.94
CA GLU A 303 5.02 21.99 -0.79
C GLU A 303 5.83 22.50 0.42
N LEU A 304 6.02 21.67 1.47
CA LEU A 304 6.88 22.04 2.60
C LEU A 304 8.32 22.30 2.17
N ALA A 305 8.87 21.49 1.26
CA ALA A 305 10.22 21.69 0.75
C ALA A 305 10.42 23.04 0.04
N LYS A 306 9.35 23.59 -0.54
CA LYS A 306 9.36 24.88 -1.25
C LYS A 306 9.11 26.08 -0.35
N LEU A 307 8.31 25.88 0.72
CA LEU A 307 7.87 26.91 1.65
C LEU A 307 8.73 27.04 2.90
N ALA A 308 9.62 26.07 3.16
CA ALA A 308 10.63 26.14 4.21
C ALA A 308 11.46 27.43 4.08
N GLU A 309 11.92 27.99 5.19
CA GLU A 309 12.74 29.22 5.19
C GLU A 309 14.00 29.01 4.33
N THR A 310 14.65 27.85 4.49
CA THR A 310 15.68 27.37 3.57
C THR A 310 15.06 26.32 2.67
N ARG A 311 14.78 26.65 1.43
CA ARG A 311 14.14 25.70 0.49
C ARG A 311 14.91 24.38 0.43
N LEU A 312 14.22 23.26 0.73
CA LEU A 312 14.87 21.97 0.91
C LEU A 312 15.24 21.33 -0.43
N THR A 313 16.47 20.90 -0.57
CA THR A 313 16.90 19.92 -1.59
C THR A 313 16.23 18.59 -1.22
N SER A 314 15.44 18.03 -2.13
CA SER A 314 14.61 16.87 -1.83
C SER A 314 14.53 15.93 -3.03
N VAL A 315 14.35 14.63 -2.77
CA VAL A 315 14.04 13.64 -3.81
C VAL A 315 12.57 13.69 -4.11
N ARG A 316 12.21 13.83 -5.38
CA ARG A 316 10.82 13.93 -5.83
C ARG A 316 10.05 12.64 -5.62
N HIS A 317 8.89 12.74 -4.94
CA HIS A 317 7.85 11.72 -4.94
C HIS A 317 6.85 12.03 -6.05
N PRO A 318 6.63 11.13 -7.02
CA PRO A 318 5.77 11.40 -8.17
C PRO A 318 4.29 11.14 -7.85
N ALA A 319 3.74 11.86 -6.85
CA ALA A 319 2.45 11.55 -6.21
C ALA A 319 1.28 11.39 -7.20
N ASP A 320 1.11 12.32 -8.14
CA ASP A 320 0.08 12.28 -9.19
C ASP A 320 0.27 11.08 -10.14
N ARG A 321 1.49 10.89 -10.62
CA ARG A 321 1.84 9.78 -11.51
C ARG A 321 1.75 8.43 -10.82
N LEU A 322 2.07 8.38 -9.52
CA LEU A 322 1.99 7.16 -8.72
C LEU A 322 0.53 6.74 -8.55
N GLY A 323 -0.36 7.69 -8.25
CA GLY A 323 -1.79 7.41 -8.17
C GLY A 323 -2.39 6.91 -9.49
N ALA A 324 -2.10 7.59 -10.60
CA ALA A 324 -2.53 7.18 -11.93
C ALA A 324 -1.99 5.78 -12.30
N LYS A 325 -0.71 5.51 -11.98
CA LYS A 325 -0.10 4.20 -12.25
C LYS A 325 -0.71 3.08 -11.40
N ALA A 326 -1.06 3.37 -10.15
CA ALA A 326 -1.75 2.40 -9.29
C ALA A 326 -3.14 2.05 -9.85
N ALA A 327 -3.91 3.04 -10.31
CA ALA A 327 -5.20 2.82 -10.97
C ALA A 327 -5.04 2.01 -12.27
N GLU A 328 -4.12 2.39 -13.13
CA GLU A 328 -3.80 1.66 -14.38
C GLU A 328 -3.49 0.19 -14.13
N ASN A 329 -2.58 -0.08 -13.16
CA ASN A 329 -2.13 -1.43 -12.85
C ASN A 329 -3.25 -2.26 -12.21
N LEU A 330 -4.04 -1.70 -11.27
CA LEU A 330 -5.20 -2.40 -10.71
C LEU A 330 -6.20 -2.77 -11.81
N LEU A 331 -6.49 -1.87 -12.75
CA LEU A 331 -7.38 -2.14 -13.88
C LEU A 331 -6.82 -3.20 -14.85
N ALA A 332 -5.50 -3.27 -15.00
CA ALA A 332 -4.86 -4.34 -15.74
C ALA A 332 -4.99 -5.69 -15.02
N MET A 333 -4.84 -5.72 -13.69
CA MET A 333 -5.06 -6.91 -12.87
C MET A 333 -6.52 -7.40 -12.92
N LEU A 334 -7.49 -6.49 -12.94
CA LEU A 334 -8.92 -6.83 -13.10
C LEU A 334 -9.21 -7.52 -14.44
N ARG A 335 -8.51 -7.14 -15.51
CA ARG A 335 -8.64 -7.74 -16.84
C ARG A 335 -7.84 -9.03 -17.01
N ASN A 336 -6.73 -9.14 -16.33
CA ASN A 336 -5.81 -10.26 -16.40
C ASN A 336 -5.19 -10.53 -15.04
N SER A 337 -5.68 -11.56 -14.37
CA SER A 337 -5.22 -11.95 -13.01
C SER A 337 -3.74 -12.38 -12.95
N SER A 338 -3.10 -12.64 -14.08
CA SER A 338 -1.67 -12.97 -14.17
C SER A 338 -0.79 -11.74 -14.44
N PHE A 339 -1.36 -10.55 -14.56
CA PHE A 339 -0.60 -9.31 -14.73
C PHE A 339 0.14 -8.96 -13.44
N ASP A 340 1.46 -8.80 -13.53
CA ASP A 340 2.25 -8.24 -12.43
C ASP A 340 2.03 -6.72 -12.35
N GLY A 341 1.28 -6.31 -11.34
CA GLY A 341 0.99 -4.89 -11.08
C GLY A 341 2.13 -4.13 -10.41
N THR A 342 3.28 -4.75 -10.15
CA THR A 342 4.40 -4.12 -9.46
C THR A 342 5.08 -3.07 -10.33
N TYR A 343 5.32 -1.89 -9.75
CA TYR A 343 6.06 -0.82 -10.40
C TYR A 343 6.75 0.08 -9.37
N GLU A 344 8.03 0.35 -9.58
CA GLU A 344 8.80 1.29 -8.77
C GLU A 344 9.27 2.46 -9.62
N PHE A 345 8.99 3.68 -9.16
CA PHE A 345 9.46 4.90 -9.80
C PHE A 345 10.94 5.15 -9.48
N ASP A 346 11.71 5.52 -10.49
CA ASP A 346 13.06 6.01 -10.31
C ASP A 346 13.08 7.37 -9.59
N PRO A 347 13.94 7.56 -8.58
CA PRO A 347 14.05 8.82 -7.86
C PRO A 347 14.77 9.89 -8.68
N GLU A 348 14.32 11.15 -8.51
CA GLU A 348 14.91 12.35 -9.08
C GLU A 348 15.19 13.36 -7.97
N ILE A 349 16.42 13.93 -7.90
CA ILE A 349 16.76 14.96 -6.91
C ILE A 349 16.37 16.33 -7.48
N VAL A 350 15.67 17.10 -6.66
CA VAL A 350 15.37 18.51 -6.91
C VAL A 350 16.28 19.35 -6.02
N GLU A 351 17.30 19.93 -6.63
CA GLU A 351 18.29 20.77 -5.93
C GLU A 351 17.67 22.11 -5.54
N ARG A 352 17.96 22.55 -4.29
CA ARG A 352 17.59 23.87 -3.75
C ARG A 352 18.69 24.37 -2.81
N ASP A 353 18.33 25.11 -1.77
CA ASP A 353 19.25 25.91 -0.99
C ASP A 353 19.82 25.21 0.25
N SER A 354 19.24 24.09 0.69
CA SER A 354 19.52 23.46 2.00
C SER A 354 20.81 22.63 2.04
N VAL A 355 21.55 22.52 0.93
CA VAL A 355 22.83 21.77 0.89
C VAL A 355 23.96 22.67 0.45
N LYS A 356 24.96 22.82 1.31
CA LYS A 356 26.19 23.56 1.04
C LYS A 356 27.24 22.62 0.47
N ARG A 357 27.93 23.07 -0.57
CA ARG A 357 29.16 22.40 -1.03
C ARG A 357 30.33 22.78 -0.12
N LEU A 358 30.96 21.77 0.45
CA LEU A 358 32.17 21.94 1.23
C LEU A 358 33.36 21.96 0.29
N SER A 359 34.19 23.01 0.35
CA SER A 359 35.47 23.00 -0.37
C SER A 359 36.37 21.95 0.26
N ASP A 360 37.03 21.13 -0.55
CA ASP A 360 38.12 20.30 -0.10
C ASP A 360 39.15 21.21 0.60
N LYS A 361 39.15 21.20 1.93
CA LYS A 361 40.32 21.68 2.64
C LYS A 361 41.38 20.59 2.48
N THR A 362 42.28 20.85 1.56
CA THR A 362 43.56 20.16 1.40
C THR A 362 44.22 19.83 2.72
#